data_088ac570a6b31a590e38803bbbc71ae9
#
_entry.id   088ac570a6b31a590e38803bbbc71ae9
#
_cell.length_a   1.000
_cell.length_b   1.000
_cell.length_c   1.000
_cell.angle_alpha   90.00
_cell.angle_beta   90.00
_cell.angle_gamma   90.00
#
_symmetry.space_group_name_H-M   'P 1'
#
loop_
_entity.id
_entity.type
_entity.pdbx_description
1 polymer ?
#
loop_
_entity_poly.entity_id
_entity_poly.type
_entity_poly.pdbx_seq_one_letter_code
_entity_poly.pdbx_strand_id
1 'polypeptide(L)'
;MRRRKSGSFWGRKRSAANSNSTKTASSRVPKSGSNATASAVKDATDFGQFYDKINARGKCDDLVLLENVSNEGIVETLRNRYVSGDIYTSIGPVLIAVNPYKQLVKGGKGIYAPGVRDYYHRKGGGDFMAPHIYRIASEAYKNLCADSRDQCVIVTGESGAGKTEAAKQLMHFVTAVGTSTDAQKVTMEGVQKHLLESNPILEAFGNAQTIRNDNSSRFGKYMELQFTFKGVLRGGKVTNYLLEKSRVTGQAHGERCFHVLHYLLKGATLQERSDYRLLEGSDYAYLMKQERSIDGVDDGTEFKKLKASMSAVKIDADDQSQLFPLLGGVLAAGNICFEDHGD
;
A
#
# COMPACT_ATOMS: atom_id res chain seq x y z
N MET A 1 36.11 13.58 -24.39
CA MET A 1 37.29 12.68 -24.38
C MET A 1 37.70 12.38 -22.95
N ARG A 2 37.42 11.20 -22.46
CA ARG A 2 38.16 10.32 -21.54
C ARG A 2 37.28 9.16 -21.13
N ARG A 3 37.56 8.04 -21.75
CA ARG A 3 37.06 6.70 -21.39
C ARG A 3 37.63 6.28 -20.04
N ARG A 4 36.85 5.62 -19.22
CA ARG A 4 37.37 4.71 -18.18
C ARG A 4 36.73 3.35 -18.31
N LYS A 5 37.61 2.36 -18.28
CA LYS A 5 37.43 0.94 -18.57
C LYS A 5 36.80 0.20 -17.37
N SER A 6 36.05 -0.81 -17.74
CA SER A 6 35.64 -1.96 -16.94
C SER A 6 36.82 -2.73 -16.34
N GLY A 7 36.65 -3.21 -15.11
CA GLY A 7 37.55 -4.16 -14.48
C GLY A 7 36.76 -5.14 -13.59
N SER A 8 36.56 -6.33 -14.12
CA SER A 8 36.08 -7.50 -13.39
C SER A 8 37.19 -8.05 -12.52
N PHE A 9 36.90 -8.43 -11.29
CA PHE A 9 37.80 -9.29 -10.52
C PHE A 9 37.00 -10.29 -9.66
N TRP A 10 37.04 -11.53 -10.11
CA TRP A 10 36.68 -12.71 -9.32
C TRP A 10 37.94 -13.17 -8.57
N GLY A 11 37.81 -13.46 -7.29
CA GLY A 11 38.88 -14.05 -6.50
C GLY A 11 38.33 -14.81 -5.29
N ARG A 12 38.11 -16.12 -5.47
CA ARG A 12 37.93 -17.07 -4.38
C ARG A 12 39.22 -17.23 -3.58
N LYS A 13 39.14 -17.25 -2.26
CA LYS A 13 40.03 -18.10 -1.43
C LYS A 13 39.27 -18.69 -0.24
N ARG A 14 39.28 -19.99 -0.19
CA ARG A 14 38.98 -20.85 1.00
C ARG A 14 40.21 -20.90 1.91
N SER A 15 40.03 -20.90 3.20
CA SER A 15 40.92 -21.59 4.12
C SER A 15 40.15 -22.05 5.36
N ALA A 16 40.54 -23.22 5.83
CA ALA A 16 39.84 -24.07 6.79
C ALA A 16 40.35 -23.87 8.23
N ALA A 17 39.51 -24.26 9.16
CA ALA A 17 39.73 -24.92 10.45
C ALA A 17 40.63 -24.25 11.50
N ASN A 18 40.08 -24.01 12.68
CA ASN A 18 40.53 -24.80 13.85
C ASN A 18 39.55 -24.66 15.04
N SER A 19 39.34 -25.80 15.67
CA SER A 19 38.59 -26.05 16.90
C SER A 19 39.36 -25.52 18.11
N ASN A 20 38.66 -24.93 19.08
CA ASN A 20 39.00 -25.18 20.50
C ASN A 20 37.82 -24.91 21.44
N SER A 21 37.55 -25.91 22.23
CA SER A 21 36.62 -25.98 23.35
C SER A 21 37.15 -25.22 24.57
N THR A 22 36.30 -24.42 25.22
CA THR A 22 36.43 -24.20 26.67
C THR A 22 35.06 -24.03 27.31
N LYS A 23 34.83 -24.84 28.31
CA LYS A 23 33.71 -24.84 29.27
C LYS A 23 33.91 -23.67 30.27
N THR A 24 32.81 -23.16 30.77
CA THR A 24 32.41 -22.72 32.13
C THR A 24 31.70 -21.36 32.01
N ALA A 25 30.60 -21.09 32.63
CA ALA A 25 30.03 -21.24 33.92
C ALA A 25 28.56 -20.74 33.86
N SER A 26 27.76 -21.44 34.64
CA SER A 26 26.35 -21.16 34.96
C SER A 26 26.24 -19.81 35.73
N SER A 27 25.38 -18.93 35.29
CA SER A 27 24.75 -17.94 36.15
C SER A 27 23.23 -17.91 35.93
N ARG A 28 22.50 -18.25 36.98
CA ARG A 28 21.04 -18.24 37.06
C ARG A 28 20.51 -16.80 36.91
N VAL A 29 19.58 -16.60 35.97
CA VAL A 29 18.74 -15.39 35.89
C VAL A 29 17.33 -15.75 36.35
N PRO A 30 16.63 -14.89 37.12
CA PRO A 30 15.34 -15.24 37.72
C PRO A 30 14.21 -15.23 36.69
N LYS A 31 13.29 -16.21 36.85
CA LYS A 31 12.04 -16.29 36.10
C LYS A 31 11.05 -15.25 36.61
N SER A 32 10.61 -14.32 35.76
CA SER A 32 9.38 -13.58 35.99
C SER A 32 8.67 -13.32 34.67
N GLY A 33 7.43 -13.76 34.57
CA GLY A 33 6.38 -13.21 33.70
C GLY A 33 6.36 -13.63 32.23
N SER A 34 5.76 -14.80 31.89
CA SER A 34 5.68 -15.24 30.49
C SER A 34 4.40 -15.97 30.08
N ASN A 35 3.22 -15.56 30.56
CA ASN A 35 2.01 -16.21 30.03
C ASN A 35 1.44 -15.56 28.76
N ALA A 36 1.71 -14.28 28.49
CA ALA A 36 1.26 -13.61 27.27
C ALA A 36 2.12 -13.95 26.02
N THR A 37 3.42 -14.21 26.22
CA THR A 37 4.35 -14.56 25.13
C THR A 37 4.18 -16.00 24.65
N ALA A 38 3.79 -16.92 25.54
CA ALA A 38 3.59 -18.32 25.19
C ALA A 38 2.34 -18.56 24.31
N SER A 39 1.25 -17.83 24.53
CA SER A 39 0.05 -17.90 23.71
C SER A 39 0.31 -17.35 22.29
N ALA A 40 0.95 -16.19 22.18
CA ALA A 40 1.31 -15.59 20.90
C ALA A 40 2.31 -16.44 20.09
N VAL A 41 3.24 -17.13 20.79
CA VAL A 41 4.19 -18.07 20.16
C VAL A 41 3.48 -19.32 19.64
N LYS A 42 2.50 -19.83 20.40
CA LYS A 42 1.72 -21.02 20.01
C LYS A 42 0.82 -20.74 18.81
N ASP A 43 0.14 -19.59 18.79
CA ASP A 43 -0.70 -19.16 17.67
C ASP A 43 0.07 -18.95 16.38
N ALA A 44 1.28 -18.40 16.43
CA ALA A 44 2.10 -18.17 15.24
C ALA A 44 2.77 -19.46 14.71
N THR A 45 3.08 -20.42 15.60
CA THR A 45 3.62 -21.73 15.20
C THR A 45 2.52 -22.58 14.55
N ASP A 46 1.33 -22.53 15.10
CA ASP A 46 0.14 -23.22 14.57
C ASP A 46 -0.27 -22.67 13.19
N PHE A 47 -0.18 -21.35 13.02
CA PHE A 47 -0.48 -20.71 11.74
C PHE A 47 0.58 -21.04 10.67
N GLY A 48 1.85 -21.13 11.05
CA GLY A 48 2.94 -21.51 10.15
C GLY A 48 2.80 -22.94 9.64
N GLN A 49 2.53 -23.90 10.51
CA GLN A 49 2.29 -25.29 10.14
C GLN A 49 1.04 -25.46 9.27
N PHE A 50 0.00 -24.68 9.54
CA PHE A 50 -1.21 -24.64 8.74
C PHE A 50 -0.94 -24.10 7.31
N TYR A 51 -0.16 -23.03 7.20
CA TYR A 51 0.21 -22.40 5.92
C TYR A 51 1.11 -23.33 5.10
N ASP A 52 2.09 -23.96 5.73
CA ASP A 52 2.98 -24.94 5.09
C ASP A 52 2.21 -26.18 4.60
N LYS A 53 1.23 -26.67 5.36
CA LYS A 53 0.36 -27.81 4.97
C LYS A 53 -0.57 -27.48 3.79
N ILE A 54 -1.06 -26.26 3.68
CA ILE A 54 -1.91 -25.84 2.55
C ILE A 54 -1.08 -25.74 1.27
N ASN A 55 0.16 -25.27 1.36
CA ASN A 55 1.04 -25.10 0.20
C ASN A 55 1.72 -26.42 -0.24
N ALA A 56 1.86 -27.40 0.65
CA ALA A 56 2.42 -28.72 0.34
C ALA A 56 1.56 -29.60 -0.60
N ARG A 57 0.41 -29.13 -1.07
CA ARG A 57 -0.52 -29.88 -1.93
C ARG A 57 -0.16 -29.87 -3.42
N GLY A 58 1.11 -29.84 -3.78
CA GLY A 58 1.56 -30.04 -5.17
C GLY A 58 1.17 -28.94 -6.15
N LYS A 59 0.84 -27.73 -5.68
CA LYS A 59 0.59 -26.57 -6.53
C LYS A 59 1.89 -25.80 -6.72
N CYS A 60 2.27 -25.57 -7.97
CA CYS A 60 3.39 -24.72 -8.31
C CYS A 60 3.16 -23.32 -7.74
N ASP A 61 3.94 -22.93 -6.76
CA ASP A 61 3.88 -21.62 -6.10
C ASP A 61 4.95 -20.64 -6.58
N ASP A 62 5.91 -21.16 -7.37
CA ASP A 62 6.91 -20.37 -8.09
C ASP A 62 6.89 -20.73 -9.58
N LEU A 63 6.57 -19.75 -10.43
CA LEU A 63 6.48 -19.98 -11.89
C LEU A 63 7.82 -20.34 -12.54
N VAL A 64 8.95 -20.11 -11.87
CA VAL A 64 10.27 -20.56 -12.34
C VAL A 64 10.35 -22.09 -12.34
N LEU A 65 9.54 -22.77 -11.55
CA LEU A 65 9.49 -24.23 -11.43
C LEU A 65 8.51 -24.90 -12.39
N LEU A 66 7.88 -24.13 -13.31
CA LEU A 66 7.00 -24.71 -14.31
C LEU A 66 7.81 -25.53 -15.31
N GLU A 67 7.38 -26.77 -15.57
CA GLU A 67 7.99 -27.65 -16.56
C GLU A 67 7.85 -27.09 -17.99
N ASN A 68 6.71 -26.47 -18.29
CA ASN A 68 6.42 -25.82 -19.56
C ASN A 68 6.07 -24.36 -19.34
N VAL A 69 7.01 -23.46 -19.63
CA VAL A 69 6.82 -22.00 -19.51
C VAL A 69 6.17 -21.49 -20.79
N SER A 70 4.82 -21.45 -20.79
CA SER A 70 4.01 -20.83 -21.85
C SER A 70 3.01 -19.85 -21.24
N ASN A 71 2.45 -18.95 -22.04
CA ASN A 71 1.42 -18.02 -21.56
C ASN A 71 0.22 -18.78 -20.99
N GLU A 72 -0.19 -19.86 -21.65
CA GLU A 72 -1.29 -20.71 -21.24
C GLU A 72 -1.00 -21.41 -19.91
N GLY A 73 0.19 -21.98 -19.74
CA GLY A 73 0.62 -22.64 -18.51
C GLY A 73 0.71 -21.68 -17.33
N ILE A 74 1.20 -20.46 -17.55
CA ILE A 74 1.22 -19.40 -16.53
C ILE A 74 -0.20 -19.01 -16.13
N VAL A 75 -1.08 -18.73 -17.08
CA VAL A 75 -2.47 -18.35 -16.82
C VAL A 75 -3.23 -19.46 -16.10
N GLU A 76 -3.05 -20.70 -16.50
CA GLU A 76 -3.67 -21.85 -15.85
C GLU A 76 -3.20 -22.03 -14.40
N THR A 77 -1.90 -21.91 -14.16
CA THR A 77 -1.33 -21.95 -12.80
C THR A 77 -1.90 -20.87 -11.92
N LEU A 78 -1.92 -19.61 -12.40
CA LEU A 78 -2.49 -18.49 -11.65
C LEU A 78 -3.99 -18.69 -11.37
N ARG A 79 -4.74 -19.19 -12.35
CA ARG A 79 -6.18 -19.51 -12.21
C ARG A 79 -6.42 -20.57 -11.14
N ASN A 80 -5.66 -21.68 -11.18
CA ASN A 80 -5.79 -22.77 -10.22
C ASN A 80 -5.46 -22.33 -8.79
N ARG A 81 -4.45 -21.49 -8.63
CA ARG A 81 -4.10 -20.88 -7.35
C ARG A 81 -5.19 -19.93 -6.87
N TYR A 82 -5.68 -19.06 -7.76
CA TYR A 82 -6.74 -18.11 -7.44
C TYR A 82 -8.02 -18.79 -6.95
N VAL A 83 -8.48 -19.84 -7.65
CA VAL A 83 -9.66 -20.65 -7.25
C VAL A 83 -9.47 -21.26 -5.86
N SER A 84 -8.24 -21.58 -5.48
CA SER A 84 -7.90 -22.10 -4.15
C SER A 84 -7.72 -21.02 -3.09
N GLY A 85 -7.92 -19.74 -3.46
CA GLY A 85 -7.71 -18.59 -2.57
C GLY A 85 -6.23 -18.22 -2.38
N ASP A 86 -5.32 -18.74 -3.21
CA ASP A 86 -3.90 -18.40 -3.23
C ASP A 86 -3.66 -17.28 -4.25
N ILE A 87 -3.79 -16.03 -3.79
CA ILE A 87 -3.68 -14.85 -4.67
C ILE A 87 -2.24 -14.46 -4.99
N TYR A 88 -1.28 -14.99 -4.24
CA TYR A 88 0.14 -14.70 -4.42
C TYR A 88 0.87 -15.86 -5.07
N THR A 89 1.71 -15.57 -6.06
CA THR A 89 2.55 -16.54 -6.75
C THR A 89 3.92 -15.92 -6.99
N SER A 90 5.00 -16.66 -6.74
CA SER A 90 6.35 -16.18 -6.99
C SER A 90 6.73 -16.37 -8.47
N ILE A 91 7.64 -15.53 -8.93
CA ILE A 91 8.48 -15.75 -10.10
C ILE A 91 9.90 -15.33 -9.72
N GLY A 92 10.63 -16.22 -9.06
CA GLY A 92 11.88 -15.88 -8.40
C GLY A 92 11.70 -14.74 -7.36
N PRO A 93 12.41 -13.61 -7.49
CA PRO A 93 12.33 -12.50 -6.55
C PRO A 93 11.05 -11.65 -6.71
N VAL A 94 10.30 -11.83 -7.80
CA VAL A 94 9.09 -11.07 -8.08
C VAL A 94 7.88 -11.78 -7.48
N LEU A 95 6.96 -11.02 -6.92
CA LEU A 95 5.69 -11.51 -6.41
C LEU A 95 4.56 -11.06 -7.33
N ILE A 96 3.82 -12.02 -7.89
CA ILE A 96 2.57 -11.76 -8.61
C ILE A 96 1.43 -11.79 -7.62
N ALA A 97 0.57 -10.77 -7.65
CA ALA A 97 -0.64 -10.67 -6.85
C ALA A 97 -1.85 -10.56 -7.78
N VAL A 98 -2.81 -11.47 -7.66
CA VAL A 98 -4.08 -11.41 -8.38
C VAL A 98 -5.16 -10.86 -7.45
N ASN A 99 -5.75 -9.71 -7.81
CA ASN A 99 -6.75 -9.06 -6.95
C ASN A 99 -8.01 -9.94 -6.80
N PRO A 100 -8.37 -10.35 -5.58
CA PRO A 100 -9.55 -11.19 -5.34
C PRO A 100 -10.87 -10.42 -5.30
N TYR A 101 -10.85 -9.08 -5.27
CA TYR A 101 -12.01 -8.19 -5.07
C TYR A 101 -12.87 -8.55 -3.84
N LYS A 102 -12.29 -9.24 -2.87
CA LYS A 102 -12.92 -9.64 -1.61
C LYS A 102 -11.88 -9.88 -0.52
N GLN A 103 -12.31 -9.83 0.71
CA GLN A 103 -11.46 -10.25 1.81
C GLN A 103 -11.28 -11.77 1.81
N LEU A 104 -10.03 -12.21 1.90
CA LEU A 104 -9.69 -13.62 1.94
C LEU A 104 -9.47 -14.08 3.38
N VAL A 105 -10.09 -15.22 3.69
CA VAL A 105 -9.95 -15.89 4.98
C VAL A 105 -9.46 -17.31 4.73
N LYS A 106 -8.36 -17.69 5.38
CA LYS A 106 -7.81 -19.05 5.39
C LYS A 106 -7.79 -19.57 6.82
N GLY A 107 -8.38 -20.75 7.04
CA GLY A 107 -8.45 -21.34 8.38
C GLY A 107 -9.11 -20.45 9.43
N GLY A 108 -10.17 -19.73 9.05
CA GLY A 108 -10.89 -18.83 9.94
C GLY A 108 -10.17 -17.50 10.24
N LYS A 109 -9.00 -17.26 9.66
CA LYS A 109 -8.22 -16.02 9.87
C LYS A 109 -7.96 -15.31 8.52
N GLY A 110 -8.00 -13.97 8.53
CA GLY A 110 -7.62 -13.18 7.36
C GLY A 110 -6.17 -13.44 6.95
N ILE A 111 -5.88 -13.42 5.66
CA ILE A 111 -4.51 -13.64 5.14
C ILE A 111 -3.52 -12.56 5.61
N TYR A 112 -4.01 -11.42 6.10
CA TYR A 112 -3.21 -10.32 6.65
C TYR A 112 -3.28 -10.23 8.19
N ALA A 113 -3.78 -11.28 8.86
CA ALA A 113 -3.89 -11.29 10.31
C ALA A 113 -2.53 -11.11 11.01
N PRO A 114 -2.49 -10.54 12.23
CA PRO A 114 -1.24 -10.32 12.97
C PRO A 114 -0.36 -11.56 13.10
N GLY A 115 -0.95 -12.75 13.31
CA GLY A 115 -0.21 -14.01 13.38
C GLY A 115 0.51 -14.38 12.08
N VAL A 116 -0.05 -14.03 10.91
CA VAL A 116 0.61 -14.21 9.60
C VAL A 116 1.82 -13.29 9.50
N ARG A 117 1.65 -12.02 9.86
CA ARG A 117 2.74 -11.04 9.90
C ARG A 117 3.89 -11.51 10.78
N ASP A 118 3.59 -11.95 12.00
CA ASP A 118 4.57 -12.40 12.98
C ASP A 118 5.30 -13.68 12.52
N TYR A 119 4.61 -14.56 11.78
CA TYR A 119 5.21 -15.71 11.15
C TYR A 119 6.27 -15.30 10.11
N TYR A 120 5.93 -14.42 9.16
CA TYR A 120 6.87 -13.96 8.14
C TYR A 120 8.03 -13.15 8.75
N HIS A 121 7.79 -12.37 9.77
CA HIS A 121 8.84 -11.63 10.47
C HIS A 121 9.85 -12.55 11.15
N ARG A 122 9.40 -13.59 11.88
CA ARG A 122 10.29 -14.52 12.58
C ARG A 122 11.07 -15.43 11.64
N LYS A 123 10.43 -15.96 10.64
CA LYS A 123 11.09 -16.83 9.63
C LYS A 123 11.98 -16.05 8.67
N GLY A 124 11.68 -14.78 8.47
CA GLY A 124 12.59 -13.82 7.89
C GLY A 124 12.78 -13.84 6.41
N GLY A 125 11.77 -14.08 5.64
CA GLY A 125 11.87 -14.06 4.18
C GLY A 125 12.94 -15.06 3.69
N GLY A 126 12.61 -16.22 3.26
CA GLY A 126 13.51 -17.17 2.64
C GLY A 126 12.78 -17.82 1.49
N ASP A 127 13.53 -18.36 0.53
CA ASP A 127 12.98 -18.97 -0.69
C ASP A 127 12.00 -20.12 -0.44
N PHE A 128 12.01 -20.69 0.76
CA PHE A 128 11.12 -21.79 1.16
C PHE A 128 9.81 -21.35 1.81
N MET A 129 9.53 -20.04 1.85
CA MET A 129 8.27 -19.52 2.39
C MET A 129 7.23 -19.38 1.30
N ALA A 130 5.97 -19.66 1.65
CA ALA A 130 4.85 -19.44 0.73
C ALA A 130 4.84 -18.00 0.17
N PRO A 131 4.51 -17.83 -1.11
CA PRO A 131 4.40 -16.50 -1.71
C PRO A 131 3.41 -15.63 -0.94
N HIS A 132 3.87 -14.48 -0.49
CA HIS A 132 3.04 -13.51 0.24
C HIS A 132 3.67 -12.13 0.22
N ILE A 133 2.86 -11.09 0.28
CA ILE A 133 3.36 -9.70 0.34
C ILE A 133 4.24 -9.46 1.58
N TYR A 134 3.95 -10.13 2.69
CA TYR A 134 4.75 -10.05 3.92
C TYR A 134 6.13 -10.72 3.79
N ARG A 135 6.32 -11.66 2.87
CA ARG A 135 7.63 -12.19 2.55
C ARG A 135 8.52 -11.08 1.97
N ILE A 136 8.02 -10.37 0.97
CA ILE A 136 8.74 -9.24 0.35
C ILE A 136 9.05 -8.14 1.38
N ALA A 137 8.07 -7.80 2.22
CA ALA A 137 8.25 -6.79 3.27
C ALA A 137 9.30 -7.22 4.31
N SER A 138 9.29 -8.49 4.72
CA SER A 138 10.24 -9.06 5.69
C SER A 138 11.66 -9.09 5.14
N GLU A 139 11.81 -9.50 3.89
CA GLU A 139 13.10 -9.54 3.19
C GLU A 139 13.68 -8.14 3.05
N ALA A 140 12.90 -7.18 2.54
CA ALA A 140 13.32 -5.78 2.43
C ALA A 140 13.72 -5.21 3.81
N TYR A 141 12.92 -5.42 4.85
CA TYR A 141 13.24 -4.94 6.19
C TYR A 141 14.52 -5.56 6.76
N LYS A 142 14.75 -6.85 6.54
CA LYS A 142 15.97 -7.53 6.99
C LYS A 142 17.20 -7.06 6.27
N ASN A 143 17.15 -6.94 4.94
CA ASN A 143 18.26 -6.42 4.15
C ASN A 143 18.59 -4.97 4.55
N LEU A 144 17.56 -4.15 4.82
CA LEU A 144 17.76 -2.81 5.37
C LEU A 144 18.55 -2.84 6.68
N CYS A 145 18.18 -3.73 7.62
CA CYS A 145 18.83 -3.82 8.93
C CYS A 145 20.21 -4.48 8.88
N ALA A 146 20.39 -5.49 8.03
CA ALA A 146 21.65 -6.26 7.95
C ALA A 146 22.73 -5.51 7.17
N ASP A 147 22.36 -4.92 6.02
CA ASP A 147 23.30 -4.31 5.10
C ASP A 147 23.39 -2.79 5.27
N SER A 148 22.50 -2.17 6.06
CA SER A 148 22.36 -0.71 6.19
C SER A 148 22.23 -0.02 4.82
N ARG A 149 21.51 -0.65 3.89
CA ARG A 149 21.26 -0.15 2.54
C ARG A 149 19.78 0.08 2.31
N ASP A 150 19.48 1.16 1.61
CA ASP A 150 18.11 1.45 1.20
C ASP A 150 17.53 0.30 0.37
N GLN A 151 16.27 0.00 0.63
CA GLN A 151 15.51 -1.02 -0.07
C GLN A 151 14.38 -0.36 -0.86
N CYS A 152 14.17 -0.82 -2.08
CA CYS A 152 13.11 -0.32 -2.95
C CYS A 152 12.14 -1.45 -3.32
N VAL A 153 10.85 -1.26 -3.06
CA VAL A 153 9.80 -2.18 -3.48
C VAL A 153 8.96 -1.48 -4.54
N ILE A 154 8.98 -2.02 -5.76
CA ILE A 154 8.22 -1.48 -6.88
C ILE A 154 6.92 -2.26 -7.02
N VAL A 155 5.78 -1.55 -7.00
CA VAL A 155 4.45 -2.13 -7.21
C VAL A 155 3.91 -1.62 -8.53
N THR A 156 3.66 -2.53 -9.47
CA THR A 156 3.15 -2.23 -10.81
C THR A 156 1.93 -3.07 -11.15
N GLY A 157 1.14 -2.64 -12.10
CA GLY A 157 -0.07 -3.35 -12.55
C GLY A 157 -1.09 -2.38 -13.14
N GLU A 158 -2.10 -2.92 -13.81
CA GLU A 158 -3.21 -2.15 -14.38
C GLU A 158 -4.08 -1.48 -13.29
N SER A 159 -4.99 -0.61 -13.72
CA SER A 159 -6.01 -0.03 -12.82
C SER A 159 -6.87 -1.14 -12.22
N GLY A 160 -7.12 -1.09 -10.90
CA GLY A 160 -7.87 -2.14 -10.20
C GLY A 160 -7.07 -3.38 -9.80
N ALA A 161 -5.78 -3.49 -10.18
CA ALA A 161 -4.95 -4.66 -9.84
C ALA A 161 -4.61 -4.82 -8.34
N GLY A 162 -4.92 -3.80 -7.50
CA GLY A 162 -4.66 -3.86 -6.05
C GLY A 162 -3.33 -3.22 -5.63
N LYS A 163 -2.70 -2.37 -6.47
CA LYS A 163 -1.43 -1.70 -6.15
C LYS A 163 -1.46 -0.93 -4.82
N THR A 164 -2.51 -0.16 -4.59
CA THR A 164 -2.69 0.62 -3.36
C THR A 164 -2.82 -0.29 -2.15
N GLU A 165 -3.57 -1.39 -2.28
CA GLU A 165 -3.72 -2.37 -1.20
C GLU A 165 -2.40 -3.07 -0.88
N ALA A 166 -1.65 -3.47 -1.91
CA ALA A 166 -0.31 -4.04 -1.73
C ALA A 166 0.62 -3.07 -0.98
N ALA A 167 0.63 -1.79 -1.35
CA ALA A 167 1.42 -0.77 -0.65
C ALA A 167 0.97 -0.58 0.81
N LYS A 168 -0.34 -0.61 1.10
CA LYS A 168 -0.86 -0.60 2.48
C LYS A 168 -0.36 -1.79 3.29
N GLN A 169 -0.41 -2.99 2.72
CA GLN A 169 0.03 -4.21 3.42
C GLN A 169 1.53 -4.23 3.68
N LEU A 170 2.34 -3.73 2.74
CA LEU A 170 3.79 -3.51 2.95
C LEU A 170 4.04 -2.56 4.12
N MET A 171 3.36 -1.41 4.13
CA MET A 171 3.47 -0.45 5.23
C MET A 171 3.04 -1.04 6.57
N HIS A 172 1.90 -1.72 6.62
CA HIS A 172 1.42 -2.37 7.84
C HIS A 172 2.43 -3.36 8.40
N PHE A 173 3.08 -4.14 7.54
CA PHE A 173 4.12 -5.05 7.97
C PHE A 173 5.30 -4.29 8.55
N VAL A 174 5.89 -3.40 7.79
CA VAL A 174 7.16 -2.74 8.12
C VAL A 174 7.01 -1.83 9.35
N THR A 175 5.88 -1.13 9.48
CA THR A 175 5.59 -0.31 10.66
C THR A 175 5.42 -1.15 11.93
N ALA A 176 4.80 -2.31 11.82
CA ALA A 176 4.58 -3.19 12.97
C ALA A 176 5.86 -3.88 13.46
N VAL A 177 6.82 -4.20 12.57
CA VAL A 177 8.09 -4.87 12.94
C VAL A 177 9.18 -3.88 13.32
N GLY A 178 9.12 -2.65 12.84
CA GLY A 178 10.10 -1.59 13.15
C GLY A 178 9.96 -0.98 14.56
N THR A 179 9.17 -1.60 15.45
CA THR A 179 8.94 -1.11 16.82
C THR A 179 9.62 -2.00 17.84
N SER A 180 10.59 -1.48 18.60
CA SER A 180 11.37 -2.27 19.56
C SER A 180 10.97 -2.10 21.02
N THR A 181 10.22 -1.06 21.40
CA THR A 181 9.79 -0.78 22.79
C THR A 181 8.38 -0.23 22.88
N ASP A 182 7.71 -0.41 24.02
CA ASP A 182 6.33 0.07 24.23
C ASP A 182 6.21 1.60 24.16
N ALA A 183 7.20 2.34 24.62
CA ALA A 183 7.23 3.81 24.48
C ALA A 183 7.37 4.26 23.00
N GLN A 184 8.06 3.49 22.18
CA GLN A 184 8.18 3.73 20.74
C GLN A 184 6.89 3.36 20.00
N LYS A 185 6.13 2.35 20.45
CA LYS A 185 4.85 1.98 19.85
C LYS A 185 3.88 3.17 19.82
N VAL A 186 3.77 3.94 20.88
CA VAL A 186 2.85 5.10 20.95
C VAL A 186 3.22 6.17 19.92
N THR A 187 4.50 6.50 19.79
CA THR A 187 4.98 7.48 18.79
C THR A 187 4.80 6.94 17.35
N MET A 188 4.97 5.65 17.17
CA MET A 188 4.91 4.98 15.88
C MET A 188 3.50 4.71 15.40
N GLU A 189 2.55 4.43 16.31
CA GLU A 189 1.12 4.40 16.00
C GLU A 189 0.66 5.76 15.45
N GLY A 190 1.23 6.87 15.95
CA GLY A 190 1.01 8.20 15.40
C GLY A 190 1.50 8.34 13.95
N VAL A 191 2.74 7.93 13.64
CA VAL A 191 3.29 7.99 12.27
C VAL A 191 2.51 7.07 11.34
N GLN A 192 2.24 5.85 11.74
CA GLN A 192 1.44 4.90 10.97
C GLN A 192 0.04 5.43 10.70
N LYS A 193 -0.61 5.98 11.73
CA LYS A 193 -1.93 6.58 11.62
C LYS A 193 -1.92 7.74 10.61
N HIS A 194 -0.97 8.66 10.70
CA HIS A 194 -0.86 9.78 9.77
C HIS A 194 -0.62 9.31 8.32
N LEU A 195 0.23 8.30 8.10
CA LEU A 195 0.45 7.74 6.77
C LEU A 195 -0.81 7.05 6.20
N LEU A 196 -1.57 6.36 7.04
CA LEU A 196 -2.83 5.74 6.63
C LEU A 196 -3.94 6.75 6.39
N GLU A 197 -4.07 7.75 7.27
CA GLU A 197 -5.06 8.84 7.15
C GLU A 197 -4.77 9.78 5.97
N SER A 198 -3.54 9.83 5.47
CA SER A 198 -3.22 10.57 4.25
C SER A 198 -3.80 9.92 2.99
N ASN A 199 -4.08 8.60 2.99
CA ASN A 199 -4.58 7.91 1.80
C ASN A 199 -5.97 8.41 1.35
N PRO A 200 -6.99 8.56 2.22
CA PRO A 200 -8.29 9.12 1.81
C PRO A 200 -8.18 10.51 1.17
N ILE A 201 -7.25 11.35 1.68
CA ILE A 201 -7.00 12.66 1.11
C ILE A 201 -6.42 12.55 -0.30
N LEU A 202 -5.35 11.75 -0.46
CA LEU A 202 -4.72 11.52 -1.75
C LEU A 202 -5.68 10.88 -2.76
N GLU A 203 -6.54 9.98 -2.31
CA GLU A 203 -7.58 9.35 -3.14
C GLU A 203 -8.65 10.35 -3.55
N ALA A 204 -9.13 11.20 -2.66
CA ALA A 204 -10.11 12.23 -3.00
C ALA A 204 -9.60 13.18 -4.10
N PHE A 205 -8.36 13.64 -3.98
CA PHE A 205 -7.76 14.62 -4.90
C PHE A 205 -7.14 14.01 -6.16
N GLY A 206 -6.76 12.75 -6.13
CA GLY A 206 -5.98 12.12 -7.18
C GLY A 206 -6.61 10.89 -7.83
N ASN A 207 -7.73 10.36 -7.29
CA ASN A 207 -8.44 9.24 -7.88
C ASN A 207 -9.75 9.71 -8.55
N ALA A 208 -10.19 8.91 -9.50
CA ALA A 208 -11.44 9.12 -10.21
C ALA A 208 -12.06 7.78 -10.61
N GLN A 209 -13.37 7.76 -10.83
CA GLN A 209 -14.02 6.63 -11.48
C GLN A 209 -13.62 6.57 -12.94
N THR A 210 -13.27 5.38 -13.39
CA THR A 210 -13.02 5.02 -14.79
C THR A 210 -13.93 3.85 -15.18
N ILE A 211 -14.03 3.56 -16.46
CA ILE A 211 -14.83 2.42 -16.99
C ILE A 211 -14.39 1.09 -16.33
N ARG A 212 -13.12 0.96 -15.96
CA ARG A 212 -12.54 -0.27 -15.42
C ARG A 212 -12.50 -0.33 -13.90
N ASN A 213 -12.59 0.81 -13.21
CA ASN A 213 -12.41 0.86 -11.77
C ASN A 213 -13.00 2.14 -11.20
N ASP A 214 -13.88 2.00 -10.22
CA ASP A 214 -14.58 3.10 -9.55
C ASP A 214 -13.65 3.99 -8.70
N ASN A 215 -12.46 3.53 -8.36
CA ASN A 215 -11.45 4.27 -7.59
C ASN A 215 -10.05 4.15 -8.20
N SER A 216 -9.89 4.63 -9.43
CA SER A 216 -8.64 4.58 -10.19
C SER A 216 -7.71 5.72 -9.82
N SER A 217 -6.50 5.42 -9.36
CA SER A 217 -5.46 6.42 -9.11
C SER A 217 -4.97 7.03 -10.42
N ARG A 218 -5.07 8.35 -10.55
CA ARG A 218 -4.67 9.14 -11.71
C ARG A 218 -3.34 9.85 -11.49
N PHE A 219 -2.51 9.35 -10.56
CA PHE A 219 -1.17 9.87 -10.24
C PHE A 219 -0.26 8.73 -9.80
N GLY A 220 1.04 8.96 -9.82
CA GLY A 220 2.05 8.12 -9.21
C GLY A 220 2.34 8.56 -7.77
N LYS A 221 2.61 7.60 -6.90
CA LYS A 221 2.95 7.84 -5.51
C LYS A 221 4.28 7.15 -5.17
N TYR A 222 5.24 7.93 -4.68
CA TYR A 222 6.48 7.44 -4.11
C TYR A 222 6.44 7.66 -2.60
N MET A 223 6.68 6.61 -1.84
CA MET A 223 6.63 6.62 -0.40
C MET A 223 7.97 6.21 0.17
N GLU A 224 8.56 7.06 0.99
CA GLU A 224 9.79 6.83 1.71
C GLU A 224 9.46 6.55 3.18
N LEU A 225 10.02 5.48 3.71
CA LEU A 225 9.98 5.16 5.13
C LEU A 225 11.40 5.27 5.68
N GLN A 226 11.60 6.08 6.69
CA GLN A 226 12.91 6.38 7.28
C GLN A 226 13.12 5.59 8.55
N PHE A 227 14.26 4.92 8.64
CA PHE A 227 14.64 4.08 9.78
C PHE A 227 15.91 4.57 10.45
N THR A 228 16.03 4.27 11.74
CA THR A 228 17.30 4.37 12.45
C THR A 228 18.19 3.18 12.09
N PHE A 229 19.50 3.26 12.40
CA PHE A 229 20.43 2.12 12.26
C PHE A 229 20.01 0.86 13.05
N LYS A 230 19.11 0.99 14.03
CA LYS A 230 18.54 -0.13 14.79
C LYS A 230 17.25 -0.69 14.14
N GLY A 231 16.92 -0.28 12.93
CA GLY A 231 15.70 -0.70 12.24
C GLY A 231 14.41 -0.10 12.79
N VAL A 232 14.49 0.93 13.66
CA VAL A 232 13.30 1.59 14.20
C VAL A 232 12.81 2.62 13.20
N LEU A 233 11.54 2.54 12.82
CA LEU A 233 10.91 3.53 11.93
C LEU A 233 10.92 4.90 12.61
N ARG A 234 11.33 5.93 11.94
CA ARG A 234 11.43 7.31 12.42
C ARG A 234 10.40 8.23 11.82
N GLY A 235 9.98 7.96 10.61
CA GLY A 235 9.02 8.78 9.87
C GLY A 235 8.79 8.25 8.47
N GLY A 236 7.99 9.00 7.71
CA GLY A 236 7.73 8.72 6.31
C GLY A 236 7.47 10.00 5.53
N LYS A 237 7.70 9.93 4.22
CA LYS A 237 7.42 11.00 3.27
C LYS A 237 6.68 10.43 2.07
N VAL A 238 5.67 11.13 1.61
CA VAL A 238 4.93 10.80 0.39
C VAL A 238 5.21 11.88 -0.64
N THR A 239 5.62 11.48 -1.82
CA THR A 239 5.80 12.37 -2.97
C THR A 239 4.88 11.91 -4.09
N ASN A 240 4.06 12.83 -4.58
CA ASN A 240 3.12 12.57 -5.67
C ASN A 240 3.70 13.10 -6.98
N TYR A 241 3.44 12.40 -8.09
CA TYR A 241 3.92 12.80 -9.40
C TYR A 241 2.96 12.37 -10.50
N LEU A 242 3.04 13.04 -11.66
CA LEU A 242 2.29 12.74 -12.88
C LEU A 242 0.76 12.71 -12.69
N LEU A 243 0.21 13.69 -11.92
CA LEU A 243 -1.25 13.82 -11.85
C LEU A 243 -1.82 14.11 -13.24
N GLU A 244 -2.84 13.37 -13.64
CA GLU A 244 -3.60 13.54 -14.90
C GLU A 244 -4.44 14.84 -14.82
N LYS A 245 -3.78 16.01 -14.96
CA LYS A 245 -4.44 17.31 -14.81
C LYS A 245 -5.53 17.55 -15.86
N SER A 246 -5.39 16.96 -17.05
CA SER A 246 -6.38 17.05 -18.14
C SER A 246 -7.74 16.48 -17.77
N ARG A 247 -7.82 15.61 -16.76
CA ARG A 247 -9.10 15.07 -16.26
C ARG A 247 -10.01 16.12 -15.65
N VAL A 248 -9.48 17.26 -15.22
CA VAL A 248 -10.31 18.38 -14.75
C VAL A 248 -11.16 18.94 -15.88
N THR A 249 -10.56 19.09 -17.05
CA THR A 249 -11.19 19.76 -18.22
C THR A 249 -11.91 18.81 -19.16
N GLY A 250 -11.62 17.50 -19.10
CA GLY A 250 -12.24 16.51 -19.97
C GLY A 250 -12.10 15.09 -19.43
N GLN A 251 -13.17 14.30 -19.52
CA GLN A 251 -13.23 12.91 -19.15
C GLN A 251 -13.79 12.09 -20.30
N ALA A 252 -13.38 10.82 -20.43
CA ALA A 252 -13.99 9.92 -21.38
C ALA A 252 -15.46 9.62 -21.00
N HIS A 253 -16.25 9.25 -22.00
CA HIS A 253 -17.63 8.85 -21.75
C HIS A 253 -17.66 7.67 -20.75
N GLY A 254 -18.42 7.81 -19.68
CA GLY A 254 -18.49 6.78 -18.65
C GLY A 254 -17.54 6.99 -17.46
N GLU A 255 -16.71 8.03 -17.48
CA GLU A 255 -15.76 8.33 -16.41
C GLU A 255 -16.17 9.60 -15.65
N ARG A 256 -15.66 9.77 -14.42
CA ARG A 256 -15.87 10.98 -13.59
C ARG A 256 -14.60 11.84 -13.57
N CYS A 257 -14.75 13.08 -13.19
CA CYS A 257 -13.66 13.91 -12.71
C CYS A 257 -13.17 13.42 -11.34
N PHE A 258 -12.15 14.05 -10.76
CA PHE A 258 -11.62 13.69 -9.44
C PHE A 258 -12.71 13.66 -8.38
N HIS A 259 -12.66 12.68 -7.49
CA HIS A 259 -13.67 12.46 -6.47
C HIS A 259 -13.95 13.69 -5.62
N VAL A 260 -12.91 14.45 -5.24
CA VAL A 260 -13.04 15.62 -4.36
C VAL A 260 -14.04 16.66 -4.87
N LEU A 261 -14.16 16.83 -6.19
CA LEU A 261 -15.09 17.78 -6.77
C LEU A 261 -16.55 17.33 -6.59
N HIS A 262 -16.81 16.04 -6.73
CA HIS A 262 -18.12 15.46 -6.47
C HIS A 262 -18.45 15.42 -4.98
N TYR A 263 -17.47 15.08 -4.13
CA TYR A 263 -17.59 15.10 -2.67
C TYR A 263 -17.98 16.50 -2.17
N LEU A 264 -17.30 17.54 -2.67
CA LEU A 264 -17.57 18.93 -2.33
C LEU A 264 -19.01 19.31 -2.67
N LEU A 265 -19.46 19.05 -3.89
CA LEU A 265 -20.80 19.44 -4.34
C LEU A 265 -21.93 18.73 -3.60
N LYS A 266 -21.73 17.46 -3.21
CA LYS A 266 -22.76 16.68 -2.51
C LYS A 266 -22.68 16.80 -0.98
N GLY A 267 -21.50 17.10 -0.44
CA GLY A 267 -21.25 17.07 1.00
C GLY A 267 -21.20 18.43 1.68
N ALA A 268 -21.04 19.54 0.92
CA ALA A 268 -21.02 20.88 1.48
C ALA A 268 -22.40 21.25 2.08
N THR A 269 -22.38 21.77 3.30
CA THR A 269 -23.56 22.33 3.98
C THR A 269 -24.06 23.59 3.25
N LEU A 270 -25.28 24.01 3.53
CA LEU A 270 -25.84 25.25 2.94
C LEU A 270 -24.93 26.47 3.19
N GLN A 271 -24.36 26.57 4.40
CA GLN A 271 -23.42 27.64 4.73
C GLN A 271 -22.14 27.53 3.91
N GLU A 272 -21.52 26.34 3.87
CA GLU A 272 -20.31 26.08 3.07
C GLU A 272 -20.54 26.32 1.58
N ARG A 273 -21.70 25.97 1.05
CA ARG A 273 -22.07 26.29 -0.35
C ARG A 273 -22.07 27.76 -0.63
N SER A 274 -22.64 28.55 0.31
CA SER A 274 -22.64 30.04 0.21
C SER A 274 -21.21 30.58 0.31
N ASP A 275 -20.43 30.13 1.31
CA ASP A 275 -19.07 30.61 1.57
C ASP A 275 -18.11 30.26 0.39
N TYR A 276 -18.28 29.07 -0.20
CA TYR A 276 -17.47 28.61 -1.33
C TYR A 276 -18.03 29.04 -2.69
N ARG A 277 -19.15 29.79 -2.70
CA ARG A 277 -19.84 30.27 -3.90
C ARG A 277 -20.16 29.15 -4.89
N LEU A 278 -20.63 28.03 -4.36
CA LEU A 278 -20.98 26.86 -5.19
C LEU A 278 -22.34 27.09 -5.84
N LEU A 279 -22.41 26.89 -7.14
CA LEU A 279 -23.66 26.90 -7.90
C LEU A 279 -24.53 25.71 -7.52
N GLU A 280 -25.85 25.81 -7.73
CA GLU A 280 -26.76 24.70 -7.54
C GLU A 280 -26.69 23.74 -8.72
N GLY A 281 -26.75 22.43 -8.41
CA GLY A 281 -26.94 21.38 -9.40
C GLY A 281 -25.73 21.05 -10.29
N SER A 282 -26.07 20.53 -11.48
CA SER A 282 -25.14 20.03 -12.51
C SER A 282 -24.52 21.12 -13.38
N ASP A 283 -24.46 22.37 -12.93
CA ASP A 283 -24.14 23.52 -13.76
C ASP A 283 -22.65 23.78 -13.93
N TYR A 284 -21.83 22.73 -13.77
CA TYR A 284 -20.39 22.82 -13.97
C TYR A 284 -19.96 22.08 -15.23
N ALA A 285 -19.44 22.81 -16.21
CA ALA A 285 -18.99 22.27 -17.48
C ALA A 285 -17.93 21.17 -17.30
N TYR A 286 -17.04 21.31 -16.31
CA TYR A 286 -16.01 20.31 -16.02
C TYR A 286 -16.54 19.00 -15.43
N LEU A 287 -17.78 18.93 -14.99
CA LEU A 287 -18.40 17.72 -14.47
C LEU A 287 -19.36 17.05 -15.47
N MET A 288 -19.38 17.58 -16.72
CA MET A 288 -20.18 17.05 -17.84
C MET A 288 -21.62 16.74 -17.43
N LYS A 289 -22.45 17.71 -17.22
CA LYS A 289 -23.93 17.75 -17.03
C LYS A 289 -24.68 16.41 -16.73
N GLN A 290 -23.97 15.34 -16.40
CA GLN A 290 -24.52 14.06 -16.00
C GLN A 290 -24.04 13.74 -14.58
N GLU A 291 -24.97 13.79 -13.63
CA GLU A 291 -24.72 13.24 -12.30
C GLU A 291 -24.47 11.73 -12.42
N ARG A 292 -23.21 11.34 -12.31
CA ARG A 292 -22.84 9.94 -12.18
C ARG A 292 -22.55 9.67 -10.72
N SER A 293 -23.43 8.87 -10.12
CA SER A 293 -23.18 8.25 -8.83
C SER A 293 -22.30 7.00 -9.03
N ILE A 294 -21.50 6.69 -8.05
CA ILE A 294 -20.79 5.40 -7.96
C ILE A 294 -21.63 4.49 -7.09
N ASP A 295 -21.92 3.28 -7.56
CA ASP A 295 -22.75 2.33 -6.82
C ASP A 295 -22.13 2.03 -5.45
N GLY A 296 -22.93 2.19 -4.40
CA GLY A 296 -22.52 1.96 -3.02
C GLY A 296 -21.64 3.07 -2.41
N VAL A 297 -21.41 4.19 -3.10
CA VAL A 297 -20.64 5.34 -2.59
C VAL A 297 -21.56 6.55 -2.45
N ASP A 298 -21.64 7.08 -1.23
CA ASP A 298 -22.28 8.35 -0.96
C ASP A 298 -21.23 9.47 -0.87
N ASP A 299 -21.15 10.29 -1.92
CA ASP A 299 -20.17 11.39 -2.04
C ASP A 299 -20.26 12.37 -0.84
N GLY A 300 -21.46 12.58 -0.27
CA GLY A 300 -21.63 13.43 0.91
C GLY A 300 -21.02 12.84 2.18
N THR A 301 -21.16 11.56 2.37
CA THR A 301 -20.49 10.83 3.46
C THR A 301 -18.98 10.81 3.26
N GLU A 302 -18.50 10.62 2.04
CA GLU A 302 -17.06 10.65 1.73
C GLU A 302 -16.46 12.04 1.95
N PHE A 303 -17.20 13.13 1.72
CA PHE A 303 -16.76 14.49 2.07
C PHE A 303 -16.51 14.66 3.57
N LYS A 304 -17.41 14.13 4.41
CA LYS A 304 -17.25 14.17 5.87
C LYS A 304 -16.02 13.38 6.31
N LYS A 305 -15.80 12.20 5.73
CA LYS A 305 -14.60 11.38 5.98
C LYS A 305 -13.33 12.10 5.54
N LEU A 306 -13.35 12.75 4.37
CA LEU A 306 -12.23 13.55 3.88
C LEU A 306 -11.85 14.65 4.87
N LYS A 307 -12.81 15.46 5.33
CA LYS A 307 -12.56 16.52 6.34
C LYS A 307 -11.99 15.95 7.63
N ALA A 308 -12.51 14.83 8.10
CA ALA A 308 -11.99 14.14 9.29
C ALA A 308 -10.56 13.64 9.10
N SER A 309 -10.23 13.04 7.95
CA SER A 309 -8.87 12.60 7.61
C SER A 309 -7.90 13.77 7.50
N MET A 310 -8.34 14.91 6.92
CA MET A 310 -7.54 16.13 6.86
C MET A 310 -7.20 16.64 8.27
N SER A 311 -8.17 16.70 9.17
CA SER A 311 -7.94 17.09 10.57
C SER A 311 -7.01 16.11 11.31
N ALA A 312 -7.11 14.81 11.03
CA ALA A 312 -6.25 13.78 11.62
C ALA A 312 -4.77 13.94 11.23
N VAL A 313 -4.48 14.48 10.03
CA VAL A 313 -3.11 14.79 9.57
C VAL A 313 -2.72 16.25 9.82
N LYS A 314 -3.49 16.97 10.64
CA LYS A 314 -3.24 18.36 11.06
C LYS A 314 -3.42 19.41 9.95
N ILE A 315 -4.22 19.14 8.95
CA ILE A 315 -4.80 20.17 8.06
C ILE A 315 -6.04 20.67 8.81
N ASP A 316 -5.92 21.82 9.44
CA ASP A 316 -6.93 22.33 10.34
C ASP A 316 -8.15 22.93 9.62
N ALA A 317 -9.12 23.46 10.38
CA ALA A 317 -10.33 24.01 9.81
C ALA A 317 -10.06 25.27 8.98
N ASP A 318 -9.04 26.05 9.36
CA ASP A 318 -8.68 27.27 8.64
C ASP A 318 -8.07 26.95 7.28
N ASP A 319 -7.14 25.98 7.23
CA ASP A 319 -6.59 25.46 5.98
C ASP A 319 -7.67 24.89 5.08
N GLN A 320 -8.60 24.10 5.63
CA GLN A 320 -9.73 23.54 4.88
C GLN A 320 -10.65 24.62 4.33
N SER A 321 -10.92 25.70 5.12
CA SER A 321 -11.76 26.82 4.72
C SER A 321 -11.17 27.65 3.58
N GLN A 322 -9.85 27.60 3.39
CA GLN A 322 -9.15 28.22 2.27
C GLN A 322 -9.09 27.30 1.05
N LEU A 323 -8.94 25.99 1.26
CA LEU A 323 -8.78 25.02 0.19
C LEU A 323 -10.07 24.78 -0.60
N PHE A 324 -11.20 24.57 0.08
CA PHE A 324 -12.45 24.23 -0.61
C PHE A 324 -13.00 25.33 -1.50
N PRO A 325 -12.92 26.65 -1.16
CA PRO A 325 -13.25 27.73 -2.09
C PRO A 325 -12.40 27.72 -3.36
N LEU A 326 -11.12 27.32 -3.28
CA LEU A 326 -10.28 27.21 -4.49
C LEU A 326 -10.82 26.13 -5.44
N LEU A 327 -11.32 25.01 -4.91
CA LEU A 327 -11.96 23.97 -5.74
C LEU A 327 -13.26 24.50 -6.38
N GLY A 328 -14.05 25.26 -5.63
CA GLY A 328 -15.22 25.99 -6.16
C GLY A 328 -14.82 26.93 -7.30
N GLY A 329 -13.72 27.69 -7.13
CA GLY A 329 -13.15 28.55 -8.15
C GLY A 329 -12.71 27.80 -9.41
N VAL A 330 -12.07 26.62 -9.25
CA VAL A 330 -11.70 25.76 -10.39
C VAL A 330 -12.95 25.30 -11.15
N LEU A 331 -14.00 24.89 -10.45
CA LEU A 331 -15.26 24.50 -11.08
C LEU A 331 -15.92 25.68 -11.82
N ALA A 332 -15.95 26.87 -11.20
CA ALA A 332 -16.52 28.08 -11.81
C ALA A 332 -15.73 28.52 -13.05
N ALA A 333 -14.39 28.35 -13.04
CA ALA A 333 -13.56 28.68 -14.19
C ALA A 333 -13.93 27.84 -15.44
N GLY A 334 -14.43 26.63 -15.27
CA GLY A 334 -14.91 25.79 -16.37
C GLY A 334 -16.16 26.32 -17.05
N ASN A 335 -16.90 27.21 -16.38
CA ASN A 335 -18.14 27.81 -16.91
C ASN A 335 -17.90 29.12 -17.65
N ILE A 336 -16.65 29.60 -17.77
CA ILE A 336 -16.33 30.80 -18.54
C ILE A 336 -16.54 30.49 -20.02
N CYS A 337 -17.43 31.26 -20.64
CA CYS A 337 -17.67 31.23 -22.08
C CYS A 337 -16.95 32.40 -22.73
N PHE A 338 -16.37 32.15 -23.89
CA PHE A 338 -15.75 33.16 -24.73
C PHE A 338 -16.66 33.39 -25.94
N GLU A 339 -16.98 34.63 -26.21
CA GLU A 339 -17.71 35.05 -27.44
C GLU A 339 -16.66 35.61 -28.43
N ASP A 340 -16.75 35.16 -29.68
CA ASP A 340 -15.92 35.69 -30.74
C ASP A 340 -16.59 37.01 -31.23
N HIS A 341 -16.04 38.13 -30.83
CA HIS A 341 -16.40 39.42 -31.41
C HIS A 341 -15.47 39.66 -32.59
N GLY A 342 -15.77 38.99 -33.73
CA GLY A 342 -14.97 39.11 -34.95
C GLY A 342 -14.54 40.56 -35.25
N ASP A 343 -13.25 40.71 -35.61
CA ASP A 343 -12.62 41.98 -36.05
C ASP A 343 -13.34 42.62 -37.23
#